data_1df34cf7c74223821e72523240b15eec
#
_entry.id   1df34cf7c74223821e72523240b15eec
#
_cell.length_a   1.000
_cell.length_b   1.000
_cell.length_c   1.000
_cell.angle_alpha   90.00
_cell.angle_beta   90.00
_cell.angle_gamma   90.00
#
_symmetry.space_group_name_H-M   'P 1'
#
loop_
_entity.id
_entity.type
_entity.pdbx_description
1 polymer ?
#
loop_
_entity_poly.entity_id
_entity_poly.type
_entity_poly.pdbx_seq_one_letter_code
_entity_poly.pdbx_strand_id
1 'polypeptide(L)'
;MTITEIIQAIKRGRPFKATSEDKSFSIKIDRYVPYVCTAIHDGSNIRTELLSKIALDEYERWYEEDPHTADFIASMPITLVAHDSRYEYELNRKHPVYDEAWGKKVWEKPLSKKELRISTQKHKNYYKVTHTLIEKLESDFGASLVYDVHSYNHKRWDRKVPVFNIGAEKIDNKKYAKYIENWKSELENIELKGVDVKAEINDVFFGRGYNLEYITKNFKNTLVLATEISKVYCDEETGEIYPQIIKNLQARFKKAILNNANLYVNDLTNWKHSDKNMLLDNSITQSIQKVDGQIFRLLKNFELLTYVNPINVKSEKERFFKSKFTVNPNFRYKPIKINTYELTKKLHAIDTTKLEDITIRHLYESVITGAIDKINLLASIGTNKFLYNSLRYFGRPDKVDIRNAEYVLLLPEIKEENIKAVRFGVDQAKKIFEDSFADYGFKGKIRVDKKVLSTVMVLNSTKTVVLKDGATFTQNELQYLAEHEIGVHMVTTMNAANNKLKVFGVGLPVNTKTGEGMAVLAEYLSGNFTMNRLRELALRVIAVDLMCNGADFKDCFNTIVKNYKMEVNKAYNLVTRVYRGGGFTKDYLYLNGFSKLLKFWHDDNDLTPL
;
A
#
# COMPACT_ATOMS: atom_id res chain seq x y z
N MET A 1 25.28 16.18 -16.46
CA MET A 1 25.15 17.56 -17.00
C MET A 1 26.13 18.48 -16.29
N THR A 2 26.69 19.45 -16.99
CA THR A 2 27.45 20.53 -16.35
C THR A 2 26.53 21.40 -15.46
N ILE A 3 27.10 22.10 -14.51
CA ILE A 3 26.34 23.01 -13.63
C ILE A 3 25.60 24.09 -14.43
N THR A 4 26.23 24.59 -15.49
CA THR A 4 25.63 25.59 -16.38
C THR A 4 24.40 25.03 -17.11
N GLU A 5 24.47 23.82 -17.60
CA GLU A 5 23.33 23.14 -18.26
C GLU A 5 22.18 22.87 -17.29
N ILE A 6 22.48 22.43 -16.05
CA ILE A 6 21.46 22.25 -14.99
C ILE A 6 20.74 23.58 -14.69
N ILE A 7 21.49 24.65 -14.49
CA ILE A 7 20.94 26.00 -14.25
C ILE A 7 20.05 26.45 -15.41
N GLN A 8 20.50 26.24 -16.64
CA GLN A 8 19.70 26.61 -17.81
C GLN A 8 18.42 25.75 -17.92
N ALA A 9 18.50 24.46 -17.57
CA ALA A 9 17.33 23.58 -17.55
C ALA A 9 16.29 24.04 -16.52
N ILE A 10 16.72 24.41 -15.29
CA ILE A 10 15.85 24.99 -14.26
C ILE A 10 15.17 26.27 -14.77
N LYS A 11 15.94 27.20 -15.34
CA LYS A 11 15.42 28.47 -15.86
C LYS A 11 14.40 28.31 -16.98
N ARG A 12 14.56 27.27 -17.82
CA ARG A 12 13.59 26.92 -18.88
C ARG A 12 12.24 26.42 -18.35
N GLY A 13 12.15 25.99 -17.08
CA GLY A 13 10.91 25.54 -16.45
C GLY A 13 10.34 24.24 -17.03
N ARG A 14 11.17 23.39 -17.63
CA ARG A 14 10.75 22.09 -18.16
C ARG A 14 11.18 20.95 -17.24
N PRO A 15 10.38 19.88 -17.10
CA PRO A 15 10.79 18.68 -16.38
C PRO A 15 12.11 18.12 -16.91
N PHE A 16 13.00 17.72 -16.00
CA PHE A 16 14.26 17.05 -16.33
C PHE A 16 14.83 16.29 -15.13
N LYS A 17 15.75 15.40 -15.40
CA LYS A 17 16.57 14.70 -14.41
C LYS A 17 18.03 14.80 -14.83
N ALA A 18 18.87 15.12 -13.88
CA ALA A 18 20.29 15.23 -14.12
C ALA A 18 21.11 14.85 -12.90
N THR A 19 22.24 14.20 -13.15
CA THR A 19 23.34 14.09 -12.21
C THR A 19 24.41 15.08 -12.66
N SER A 20 25.04 15.80 -11.72
CA SER A 20 26.18 16.68 -12.01
C SER A 20 27.31 15.92 -12.71
N GLU A 21 28.08 16.59 -13.54
CA GLU A 21 29.16 15.98 -14.32
C GLU A 21 30.19 15.26 -13.43
N ASP A 22 30.47 15.82 -12.27
CA ASP A 22 31.34 15.26 -11.24
C ASP A 22 30.65 14.23 -10.32
N LYS A 23 29.37 13.89 -10.61
CA LYS A 23 28.52 12.94 -9.88
C LYS A 23 28.30 13.30 -8.41
N SER A 24 28.57 14.52 -7.99
CA SER A 24 28.49 14.95 -6.59
C SER A 24 27.05 15.06 -6.07
N PHE A 25 26.09 15.37 -6.93
CA PHE A 25 24.67 15.42 -6.59
C PHE A 25 23.78 15.17 -7.80
N SER A 26 22.51 14.91 -7.56
CA SER A 26 21.48 14.82 -8.60
C SER A 26 20.29 15.73 -8.29
N ILE A 27 19.64 16.19 -9.35
CA ILE A 27 18.41 16.94 -9.31
C ILE A 27 17.36 16.23 -10.16
N LYS A 28 16.14 16.10 -9.62
CA LYS A 28 14.97 15.62 -10.32
C LYS A 28 13.88 16.66 -10.25
N ILE A 29 13.32 17.04 -11.39
CA ILE A 29 12.13 17.88 -11.52
C ILE A 29 11.17 17.16 -12.46
N ASP A 30 10.21 16.43 -11.89
CA ASP A 30 9.15 15.77 -12.65
C ASP A 30 8.05 16.78 -13.01
N ARG A 31 7.80 17.72 -12.12
CA ARG A 31 6.87 18.84 -12.27
C ARG A 31 7.31 20.00 -11.38
N TYR A 32 7.14 21.24 -11.84
CA TYR A 32 7.32 22.40 -10.97
C TYR A 32 6.13 22.52 -10.03
N VAL A 33 6.44 22.51 -8.74
CA VAL A 33 5.52 22.66 -7.60
C VAL A 33 6.15 23.62 -6.59
N PRO A 34 5.38 24.31 -5.73
CA PRO A 34 5.94 25.30 -4.80
C PRO A 34 6.76 24.69 -3.63
N TYR A 35 7.28 23.49 -3.79
CA TYR A 35 8.15 22.89 -2.78
C TYR A 35 9.24 22.00 -3.39
N VAL A 36 10.31 21.80 -2.64
CA VAL A 36 11.42 20.90 -2.97
C VAL A 36 11.83 20.11 -1.74
N CYS A 37 12.26 18.87 -1.95
CA CYS A 37 12.83 18.04 -0.90
C CYS A 37 14.32 17.85 -1.13
N THR A 38 15.13 18.01 -0.07
CA THR A 38 16.59 17.88 -0.11
C THR A 38 17.08 16.78 0.83
N ALA A 39 18.10 16.03 0.43
CA ALA A 39 18.85 15.09 1.24
C ALA A 39 20.34 15.36 1.03
N ILE A 40 20.89 16.21 1.87
CA ILE A 40 22.24 16.75 1.67
C ILE A 40 23.36 15.90 2.26
N HIS A 41 23.02 14.89 3.05
CA HIS A 41 23.97 13.99 3.71
C HIS A 41 23.73 12.50 3.43
N ASP A 42 22.86 12.16 2.45
CA ASP A 42 22.57 10.78 2.08
C ASP A 42 23.78 10.07 1.47
N GLY A 43 24.66 10.84 0.81
CA GLY A 43 25.78 10.31 0.06
C GLY A 43 26.96 9.84 0.89
N SER A 44 27.69 8.86 0.35
CA SER A 44 28.89 8.26 0.96
C SER A 44 30.13 8.31 0.05
N ASN A 45 30.03 8.90 -1.16
CA ASN A 45 31.15 8.95 -2.08
C ASN A 45 32.26 9.89 -1.57
N ILE A 46 33.50 9.43 -1.63
CA ILE A 46 34.70 10.20 -1.29
C ILE A 46 35.73 9.97 -2.40
N ARG A 47 36.41 11.02 -2.86
CA ARG A 47 37.51 10.92 -3.81
C ARG A 47 38.65 10.08 -3.26
N THR A 48 39.27 9.24 -4.08
CA THR A 48 40.33 8.30 -3.69
C THR A 48 41.50 9.01 -3.00
N GLU A 49 41.88 10.21 -3.44
CA GLU A 49 42.95 10.98 -2.83
C GLU A 49 42.60 11.45 -1.41
N LEU A 50 41.32 11.65 -1.08
CA LEU A 50 40.89 11.99 0.28
C LEU A 50 40.81 10.76 1.17
N LEU A 51 40.36 9.61 0.66
CA LEU A 51 40.31 8.34 1.41
C LEU A 51 41.66 7.98 2.00
N SER A 52 42.76 8.28 1.31
CA SER A 52 44.13 8.01 1.82
C SER A 52 44.58 8.94 2.95
N LYS A 53 43.80 9.96 3.27
CA LYS A 53 44.11 10.99 4.27
C LYS A 53 43.10 11.05 5.42
N ILE A 54 41.93 10.45 5.26
CA ILE A 54 40.89 10.47 6.27
C ILE A 54 41.30 9.58 7.47
N ALA A 55 41.02 10.04 8.67
CA ALA A 55 41.31 9.32 9.91
C ALA A 55 40.17 8.38 10.32
N LEU A 56 38.98 8.62 9.80
CA LEU A 56 37.76 7.88 10.12
C LEU A 56 37.64 6.63 9.24
N ASP A 57 37.31 5.51 9.83
CA ASP A 57 36.98 4.29 9.10
C ASP A 57 35.61 4.39 8.40
N GLU A 58 35.22 3.34 7.67
CA GLU A 58 33.98 3.33 6.89
C GLU A 58 32.74 3.38 7.79
N TYR A 59 32.75 2.66 8.92
CA TYR A 59 31.67 2.67 9.88
C TYR A 59 31.53 4.03 10.57
N GLU A 60 32.64 4.64 10.99
CA GLU A 60 32.63 5.97 11.63
C GLU A 60 32.05 7.05 10.70
N ARG A 61 32.34 6.95 9.41
CA ARG A 61 31.74 7.85 8.40
C ARG A 61 30.25 7.57 8.23
N TRP A 62 29.88 6.31 8.01
CA TRP A 62 28.48 5.89 7.86
C TRP A 62 27.64 6.29 9.08
N TYR A 63 28.21 6.18 10.27
CA TYR A 63 27.52 6.54 11.51
C TYR A 63 27.07 8.01 11.52
N GLU A 64 27.85 8.92 10.94
CA GLU A 64 27.55 10.37 10.88
C GLU A 64 26.89 10.81 9.56
N GLU A 65 26.90 9.98 8.53
CA GLU A 65 26.12 10.17 7.31
C GLU A 65 24.65 9.88 7.57
N ASP A 66 23.77 10.36 6.66
CA ASP A 66 22.30 10.22 6.80
C ASP A 66 21.74 9.22 5.76
N PRO A 67 22.15 7.93 5.79
CA PRO A 67 21.75 6.95 4.78
C PRO A 67 20.22 6.80 4.71
N HIS A 68 19.70 6.56 3.51
CA HIS A 68 18.27 6.41 3.21
C HIS A 68 17.41 7.69 3.29
N THR A 69 17.96 8.86 3.60
CA THR A 69 17.19 10.12 3.56
C THR A 69 16.71 10.45 2.16
N ALA A 70 17.50 10.14 1.13
CA ALA A 70 17.07 10.26 -0.27
C ALA A 70 15.91 9.31 -0.61
N ASP A 71 15.87 8.10 -0.04
CA ASP A 71 14.79 7.14 -0.25
C ASP A 71 13.45 7.69 0.26
N PHE A 72 13.44 8.39 1.41
CA PHE A 72 12.21 8.93 2.00
C PHE A 72 11.56 10.01 1.13
N ILE A 73 12.33 10.70 0.31
CA ILE A 73 11.86 11.78 -0.58
C ILE A 73 11.83 11.40 -2.07
N ALA A 74 12.26 10.19 -2.45
CA ALA A 74 12.46 9.78 -3.85
C ALA A 74 11.20 9.91 -4.71
N SER A 75 10.00 9.81 -4.14
CA SER A 75 8.72 9.96 -4.86
C SER A 75 8.21 11.40 -4.96
N MET A 76 8.94 12.39 -4.41
CA MET A 76 8.54 13.79 -4.50
C MET A 76 8.89 14.40 -5.87
N PRO A 77 8.08 15.36 -6.38
CA PRO A 77 8.25 15.87 -7.74
C PRO A 77 9.53 16.68 -7.95
N ILE A 78 10.04 17.34 -6.92
CA ILE A 78 11.33 18.04 -6.98
C ILE A 78 12.22 17.52 -5.86
N THR A 79 13.36 16.93 -6.22
CA THR A 79 14.36 16.48 -5.26
C THR A 79 15.76 16.93 -5.65
N LEU A 80 16.56 17.26 -4.64
CA LEU A 80 17.98 17.57 -4.79
C LEU A 80 18.74 16.74 -3.75
N VAL A 81 19.55 15.78 -4.23
CA VAL A 81 20.21 14.76 -3.41
C VAL A 81 21.72 14.83 -3.60
N ALA A 82 22.48 14.95 -2.52
CA ALA A 82 23.92 14.83 -2.54
C ALA A 82 24.33 13.35 -2.55
N HIS A 83 25.32 13.00 -3.36
CA HIS A 83 25.89 11.66 -3.46
C HIS A 83 27.25 11.54 -2.80
N ASP A 84 27.92 12.66 -2.60
CA ASP A 84 29.19 12.70 -1.88
C ASP A 84 28.96 12.72 -0.38
N SER A 85 29.87 12.05 0.34
CA SER A 85 29.93 12.07 1.79
C SER A 85 30.07 13.50 2.33
N ARG A 86 29.49 13.78 3.47
CA ARG A 86 29.71 15.03 4.20
C ARG A 86 31.19 15.29 4.52
N TYR A 87 32.03 14.28 4.45
CA TYR A 87 33.48 14.39 4.63
C TYR A 87 34.21 14.74 3.34
N GLU A 88 33.60 14.56 2.18
CA GLU A 88 34.12 15.10 0.90
C GLU A 88 33.98 16.64 0.88
N TYR A 89 32.80 17.15 1.24
CA TYR A 89 32.47 18.53 1.53
C TYR A 89 31.15 18.62 2.30
N GLU A 90 31.13 19.42 3.35
CA GLU A 90 29.99 19.54 4.24
C GLU A 90 29.02 20.64 3.78
N LEU A 91 27.86 20.23 3.32
CA LEU A 91 26.83 21.17 2.84
C LEU A 91 26.13 21.90 3.98
N ASN A 92 26.10 21.35 5.18
CA ASN A 92 25.46 21.99 6.32
C ASN A 92 26.37 22.88 7.14
N ARG A 93 27.56 23.24 6.58
CA ARG A 93 28.49 24.20 7.14
C ARG A 93 28.90 25.25 6.09
N LYS A 94 29.17 26.50 6.55
CA LYS A 94 29.65 27.56 5.69
C LYS A 94 31.03 27.25 5.08
N HIS A 95 31.89 26.62 5.86
CA HIS A 95 33.20 26.14 5.44
C HIS A 95 33.06 24.63 5.15
N PRO A 96 33.23 24.19 3.89
CA PRO A 96 32.89 22.83 3.48
C PRO A 96 33.84 21.74 3.96
N VAL A 97 35.03 22.12 4.47
CA VAL A 97 36.02 21.17 5.01
C VAL A 97 36.35 21.56 6.43
N TYR A 98 36.43 20.59 7.31
CA TYR A 98 36.74 20.79 8.73
C TYR A 98 37.66 19.68 9.22
N ASP A 99 38.49 20.01 10.22
CA ASP A 99 39.51 19.08 10.76
C ASP A 99 38.97 18.21 11.88
N GLU A 100 37.90 18.63 12.54
CA GLU A 100 37.29 17.92 13.65
C GLU A 100 35.76 17.88 13.51
N ALA A 101 35.18 16.68 13.78
CA ALA A 101 33.75 16.45 13.82
C ALA A 101 33.39 15.54 15.01
N TRP A 102 32.40 15.95 15.80
CA TRP A 102 31.90 15.17 16.94
C TRP A 102 33.00 14.71 17.93
N GLY A 103 34.00 15.57 18.13
CA GLY A 103 35.15 15.28 19.00
C GLY A 103 36.19 14.33 18.40
N LYS A 104 36.07 13.99 17.11
CA LYS A 104 37.01 13.13 16.38
C LYS A 104 37.77 13.91 15.33
N LYS A 105 39.05 13.59 15.18
CA LYS A 105 39.90 14.08 14.09
C LYS A 105 39.42 13.50 12.76
N VAL A 106 39.17 14.34 11.76
CA VAL A 106 38.68 13.91 10.44
C VAL A 106 39.84 13.53 9.52
N TRP A 107 40.94 14.27 9.53
CA TRP A 107 42.06 14.11 8.62
C TRP A 107 43.33 13.66 9.34
N GLU A 108 43.86 12.49 8.97
CA GLU A 108 45.18 12.05 9.45
C GLU A 108 46.32 12.90 8.86
N LYS A 109 46.16 13.26 7.59
CA LYS A 109 47.09 14.15 6.86
C LYS A 109 46.35 15.37 6.37
N PRO A 110 46.94 16.57 6.46
CA PRO A 110 46.30 17.82 6.01
C PRO A 110 46.00 17.78 4.51
N LEU A 111 44.89 18.38 4.13
CA LEU A 111 44.49 18.48 2.71
C LEU A 111 45.34 19.52 2.00
N SER A 112 45.75 19.23 0.78
CA SER A 112 46.43 20.19 -0.09
C SER A 112 45.50 21.30 -0.56
N LYS A 113 46.06 22.44 -0.97
CA LYS A 113 45.30 23.54 -1.55
C LYS A 113 44.45 23.13 -2.76
N LYS A 114 44.91 22.15 -3.55
CA LYS A 114 44.18 21.61 -4.70
C LYS A 114 42.93 20.86 -4.23
N GLU A 115 43.07 19.96 -3.26
CA GLU A 115 41.97 19.17 -2.70
C GLU A 115 40.90 20.05 -2.06
N LEU A 116 41.31 21.02 -1.25
CA LEU A 116 40.42 22.02 -0.63
C LEU A 116 39.66 22.83 -1.68
N ARG A 117 40.35 23.23 -2.78
CA ARG A 117 39.72 23.97 -3.88
C ARG A 117 38.63 23.13 -4.57
N ILE A 118 38.87 21.85 -4.79
CA ILE A 118 37.89 20.95 -5.44
C ILE A 118 36.66 20.80 -4.53
N SER A 119 36.83 20.48 -3.24
CA SER A 119 35.72 20.33 -2.28
C SER A 119 34.91 21.63 -2.15
N THR A 120 35.62 22.78 -2.09
CA THR A 120 34.98 24.10 -2.06
C THR A 120 34.21 24.40 -3.35
N GLN A 121 34.70 23.96 -4.51
CA GLN A 121 34.01 24.17 -5.78
C GLN A 121 32.73 23.30 -5.87
N LYS A 122 32.76 22.05 -5.41
CA LYS A 122 31.59 21.18 -5.33
C LYS A 122 30.51 21.80 -4.43
N HIS A 123 30.87 22.26 -3.26
CA HIS A 123 29.98 23.00 -2.34
C HIS A 123 29.33 24.22 -3.00
N LYS A 124 30.13 25.08 -3.64
CA LYS A 124 29.62 26.22 -4.38
C LYS A 124 28.68 25.85 -5.52
N ASN A 125 28.98 24.78 -6.23
CA ASN A 125 28.16 24.28 -7.34
C ASN A 125 26.78 23.85 -6.85
N TYR A 126 26.73 23.11 -5.74
CA TYR A 126 25.47 22.68 -5.10
C TYR A 126 24.62 23.92 -4.75
N TYR A 127 25.17 24.88 -4.02
CA TYR A 127 24.43 26.08 -3.62
C TYR A 127 24.03 26.99 -4.79
N LYS A 128 24.79 27.00 -5.88
CA LYS A 128 24.42 27.72 -7.10
C LYS A 128 23.17 27.10 -7.76
N VAL A 129 23.07 25.77 -7.76
CA VAL A 129 21.87 25.05 -8.26
C VAL A 129 20.70 25.27 -7.32
N THR A 130 20.88 25.10 -6.01
CA THR A 130 19.87 25.36 -4.97
C THR A 130 19.30 26.77 -5.09
N HIS A 131 20.16 27.76 -5.20
CA HIS A 131 19.77 29.18 -5.36
C HIS A 131 18.87 29.36 -6.59
N THR A 132 19.32 28.87 -7.75
CA THR A 132 18.56 29.01 -9.00
C THR A 132 17.22 28.31 -8.93
N LEU A 133 17.16 27.14 -8.27
CA LEU A 133 15.91 26.38 -8.11
C LEU A 133 14.91 27.14 -7.23
N ILE A 134 15.34 27.63 -6.06
CA ILE A 134 14.44 28.33 -5.13
C ILE A 134 14.01 29.69 -5.72
N GLU A 135 14.93 30.43 -6.36
CA GLU A 135 14.61 31.66 -7.10
C GLU A 135 13.50 31.41 -8.15
N LYS A 136 13.60 30.30 -8.90
CA LYS A 136 12.60 29.90 -9.87
C LYS A 136 11.26 29.61 -9.21
N LEU A 137 11.26 28.87 -8.09
CA LEU A 137 10.01 28.52 -7.38
C LEU A 137 9.34 29.76 -6.76
N GLU A 138 10.12 30.69 -6.14
CA GLU A 138 9.54 31.95 -5.64
C GLU A 138 9.01 32.82 -6.78
N SER A 139 9.71 32.86 -7.92
CA SER A 139 9.27 33.62 -9.09
C SER A 139 7.97 33.06 -9.67
N ASP A 140 7.84 31.71 -9.77
CA ASP A 140 6.68 31.08 -10.39
C ASP A 140 5.45 31.06 -9.45
N PHE A 141 5.66 30.91 -8.15
CA PHE A 141 4.61 30.65 -7.18
C PHE A 141 4.45 31.71 -6.08
N GLY A 142 5.30 32.71 -6.03
CA GLY A 142 5.29 33.79 -5.03
C GLY A 142 5.91 33.40 -3.68
N ALA A 143 5.92 32.12 -3.35
CA ALA A 143 6.54 31.54 -2.16
C ALA A 143 6.95 30.09 -2.42
N SER A 144 7.88 29.56 -1.61
CA SER A 144 8.27 28.14 -1.72
C SER A 144 8.54 27.51 -0.36
N LEU A 145 8.57 26.15 -0.33
CA LEU A 145 8.80 25.34 0.85
C LEU A 145 9.94 24.34 0.58
N VAL A 146 10.88 24.24 1.50
CA VAL A 146 11.98 23.27 1.43
C VAL A 146 11.86 22.29 2.59
N TYR A 147 11.75 21.01 2.28
CA TYR A 147 11.89 19.92 3.25
C TYR A 147 13.33 19.44 3.20
N ASP A 148 14.13 19.85 4.19
CA ASP A 148 15.55 19.47 4.31
C ASP A 148 15.65 18.27 5.25
N VAL A 149 15.89 17.08 4.68
CA VAL A 149 15.75 15.81 5.39
C VAL A 149 17.11 15.29 5.79
N HIS A 150 17.25 15.05 7.08
CA HIS A 150 18.43 14.53 7.75
C HIS A 150 18.10 13.30 8.58
N SER A 151 19.13 12.64 9.11
CA SER A 151 18.95 11.62 10.13
C SER A 151 19.98 11.74 11.25
N TYR A 152 19.69 11.14 12.40
CA TYR A 152 20.57 11.18 13.53
C TYR A 152 20.55 9.89 14.36
N ASN A 153 21.66 9.66 15.08
CA ASN A 153 21.83 8.51 15.95
C ASN A 153 21.18 8.78 17.31
N HIS A 154 20.07 8.12 17.60
CA HIS A 154 19.30 8.35 18.82
C HIS A 154 19.94 7.76 20.07
N LYS A 155 20.75 6.69 19.93
CA LYS A 155 21.51 6.07 21.04
C LYS A 155 22.64 6.95 21.58
N ARG A 156 22.96 8.08 20.93
CA ARG A 156 23.97 9.04 21.38
C ARG A 156 23.55 9.78 22.66
N TRP A 157 22.25 9.88 22.93
CA TRP A 157 21.73 10.62 24.08
C TRP A 157 21.36 9.69 25.23
N ASP A 158 21.72 10.04 26.47
CA ASP A 158 21.37 9.32 27.71
C ASP A 158 19.89 9.53 28.12
N ARG A 159 19.04 9.96 27.20
CA ARG A 159 17.61 10.17 27.37
C ARG A 159 16.82 9.71 26.16
N LYS A 160 15.54 9.49 26.32
CA LYS A 160 14.65 9.26 25.20
C LYS A 160 14.53 10.53 24.37
N VAL A 161 14.83 10.43 23.08
CA VAL A 161 14.74 11.51 22.09
C VAL A 161 13.62 11.23 21.10
N PRO A 162 13.05 12.26 20.41
CA PRO A 162 11.95 12.05 19.47
C PRO A 162 12.41 11.30 18.23
N VAL A 163 11.46 10.65 17.54
CA VAL A 163 11.73 10.04 16.22
C VAL A 163 11.97 11.12 15.17
N PHE A 164 11.23 12.23 15.26
CA PHE A 164 11.38 13.38 14.39
C PHE A 164 11.71 14.63 15.21
N ASN A 165 12.80 15.31 14.87
CA ASN A 165 13.13 16.61 15.44
C ASN A 165 13.09 17.68 14.33
N ILE A 166 12.40 18.78 14.57
CA ILE A 166 12.30 19.91 13.64
C ILE A 166 13.17 21.03 14.15
N GLY A 167 14.19 21.42 13.40
CA GLY A 167 15.04 22.55 13.74
C GLY A 167 14.44 23.86 13.25
N ALA A 168 13.95 24.73 14.16
CA ALA A 168 13.20 25.93 13.82
C ALA A 168 13.70 27.22 14.48
N GLU A 169 14.82 27.21 15.20
CA GLU A 169 15.31 28.40 15.92
C GLU A 169 15.59 29.61 15.01
N LYS A 170 16.06 29.36 13.78
CA LYS A 170 16.40 30.40 12.81
C LYS A 170 15.27 30.73 11.82
N ILE A 171 14.07 30.18 12.03
CA ILE A 171 12.89 30.45 11.20
C ILE A 171 12.08 31.59 11.79
N ASP A 172 11.47 32.42 10.93
CA ASP A 172 10.53 33.45 11.37
C ASP A 172 9.22 32.80 11.91
N ASN A 173 9.19 32.57 13.22
CA ASN A 173 8.04 31.97 13.90
C ASN A 173 6.78 32.85 13.82
N LYS A 174 6.88 34.18 13.64
CA LYS A 174 5.67 35.00 13.45
C LYS A 174 4.98 34.69 12.13
N LYS A 175 5.76 34.44 11.10
CA LYS A 175 5.25 34.14 9.77
C LYS A 175 4.85 32.67 9.58
N TYR A 176 5.60 31.75 10.19
CA TYR A 176 5.55 30.32 9.80
C TYR A 176 5.12 29.35 10.91
N ALA A 177 4.81 29.80 12.14
CA ALA A 177 4.44 28.93 13.26
C ALA A 177 3.35 27.92 12.91
N LYS A 178 2.26 28.34 12.24
CA LYS A 178 1.16 27.48 11.80
C LYS A 178 1.64 26.27 10.99
N TYR A 179 2.61 26.47 10.10
CA TYR A 179 3.08 25.42 9.19
C TYR A 179 4.10 24.50 9.87
N ILE A 180 4.87 25.03 10.81
CA ILE A 180 5.81 24.25 11.64
C ILE A 180 5.03 23.34 12.59
N GLU A 181 4.01 23.85 13.28
CA GLU A 181 3.15 23.06 14.16
C GLU A 181 2.34 22.01 13.38
N ASN A 182 1.80 22.36 12.21
CA ASN A 182 1.16 21.39 11.35
C ASN A 182 2.15 20.31 10.89
N TRP A 183 3.40 20.67 10.56
CA TRP A 183 4.42 19.70 10.20
C TRP A 183 4.73 18.73 11.35
N LYS A 184 4.86 19.26 12.58
CA LYS A 184 5.00 18.43 13.79
C LYS A 184 3.85 17.44 13.91
N SER A 185 2.62 17.90 13.80
CA SER A 185 1.42 17.06 13.89
C SER A 185 1.36 15.97 12.80
N GLU A 186 1.73 16.31 11.55
CA GLU A 186 1.76 15.32 10.46
C GLU A 186 2.84 14.24 10.68
N LEU A 187 3.97 14.60 11.31
CA LEU A 187 5.01 13.64 11.67
C LEU A 187 4.60 12.75 12.84
N GLU A 188 3.89 13.27 13.85
CA GLU A 188 3.35 12.50 14.97
C GLU A 188 2.30 11.47 14.54
N ASN A 189 1.58 11.74 13.44
CA ASN A 189 0.61 10.82 12.85
C ASN A 189 1.25 9.66 12.06
N ILE A 190 2.58 9.61 11.99
CA ILE A 190 3.30 8.51 11.35
C ILE A 190 3.35 7.32 12.34
N GLU A 191 2.73 6.22 11.96
CA GLU A 191 2.80 4.97 12.74
C GLU A 191 3.90 4.06 12.19
N LEU A 192 4.83 3.66 13.05
CA LEU A 192 5.86 2.67 12.74
C LEU A 192 5.70 1.49 13.70
N LYS A 193 5.67 0.28 13.16
CA LYS A 193 5.46 -0.92 13.97
C LYS A 193 6.59 -1.11 14.99
N GLY A 194 6.24 -1.11 16.27
CA GLY A 194 7.22 -1.32 17.37
C GLY A 194 8.01 -0.07 17.75
N VAL A 195 7.71 1.10 17.16
CA VAL A 195 8.37 2.37 17.47
C VAL A 195 7.35 3.35 18.04
N ASP A 196 7.68 3.94 19.19
CA ASP A 196 6.89 5.04 19.78
C ASP A 196 7.27 6.35 19.10
N VAL A 197 6.47 6.75 18.10
CA VAL A 197 6.75 7.93 17.27
C VAL A 197 6.36 9.20 18.00
N LYS A 198 7.34 10.11 18.15
CA LYS A 198 7.15 11.47 18.65
C LYS A 198 7.86 12.46 17.73
N ALA A 199 7.30 13.64 17.58
CA ALA A 199 7.94 14.75 16.91
C ALA A 199 8.10 15.93 17.87
N GLU A 200 9.28 16.56 17.90
CA GLU A 200 9.53 17.72 18.73
C GLU A 200 10.23 18.83 17.94
N ILE A 201 10.00 20.06 18.36
CA ILE A 201 10.63 21.24 17.77
C ILE A 201 11.78 21.68 18.68
N ASN A 202 13.00 21.77 18.11
CA ASN A 202 14.19 22.21 18.82
C ASN A 202 14.55 21.39 20.07
N ASP A 203 14.37 20.07 20.04
CA ASP A 203 14.72 19.20 21.18
C ASP A 203 16.18 18.72 21.15
N VAL A 204 16.61 18.18 20.02
CA VAL A 204 17.96 17.64 19.79
C VAL A 204 18.77 18.57 18.89
N PHE A 205 18.17 19.04 17.80
CA PHE A 205 18.77 19.96 16.85
C PHE A 205 17.87 21.17 16.67
N PHE A 206 18.52 22.36 16.64
CA PHE A 206 17.82 23.64 16.73
C PHE A 206 17.64 24.34 15.37
N GLY A 207 18.07 23.74 14.27
CA GLY A 207 18.01 24.37 12.94
C GLY A 207 19.07 25.46 12.77
N ARG A 208 20.32 25.18 13.15
CA ARG A 208 21.47 26.07 13.04
C ARG A 208 22.38 25.72 11.87
N GLY A 209 21.95 24.79 10.99
CA GLY A 209 22.72 24.37 9.85
C GLY A 209 22.81 25.40 8.75
N TYR A 210 23.88 25.34 7.97
CA TYR A 210 24.16 26.35 6.91
C TYR A 210 23.14 26.26 5.76
N ASN A 211 22.58 25.10 5.45
CA ASN A 211 21.57 24.98 4.40
C ASN A 211 20.34 25.85 4.73
N LEU A 212 19.81 25.71 5.94
CA LEU A 212 18.71 26.54 6.44
C LEU A 212 19.11 28.02 6.49
N GLU A 213 20.28 28.34 7.05
CA GLU A 213 20.79 29.73 7.12
C GLU A 213 20.93 30.37 5.74
N TYR A 214 21.52 29.64 4.79
CA TYR A 214 21.70 30.11 3.43
C TYR A 214 20.37 30.46 2.75
N ILE A 215 19.40 29.55 2.84
CA ILE A 215 18.10 29.71 2.18
C ILE A 215 17.32 30.85 2.84
N THR A 216 17.19 30.90 4.16
CA THR A 216 16.42 31.93 4.87
C THR A 216 17.01 33.32 4.71
N LYS A 217 18.34 33.42 4.56
CA LYS A 217 19.02 34.69 4.33
C LYS A 217 18.78 35.25 2.92
N ASN A 218 18.73 34.37 1.91
CA ASN A 218 18.62 34.78 0.52
C ASN A 218 17.19 34.85 0.00
N PHE A 219 16.24 34.15 0.62
CA PHE A 219 14.85 33.98 0.17
C PHE A 219 13.88 34.30 1.30
N LYS A 220 13.14 35.39 1.18
CA LYS A 220 12.24 35.89 2.24
C LYS A 220 10.88 35.19 2.26
N ASN A 221 10.50 34.56 1.17
CA ASN A 221 9.21 33.87 1.02
C ASN A 221 9.37 32.34 0.98
N THR A 222 10.52 31.82 1.37
CA THR A 222 10.79 30.39 1.45
C THR A 222 10.88 29.95 2.91
N LEU A 223 10.05 28.98 3.28
CA LEU A 223 10.14 28.24 4.55
C LEU A 223 11.06 27.05 4.35
N VAL A 224 11.98 26.82 5.29
CA VAL A 224 12.80 25.59 5.34
C VAL A 224 12.41 24.80 6.57
N LEU A 225 12.01 23.55 6.39
CA LEU A 225 11.71 22.59 7.45
C LEU A 225 12.87 21.59 7.55
N ALA A 226 13.89 21.96 8.34
CA ALA A 226 15.01 21.07 8.65
C ALA A 226 14.49 19.96 9.59
N THR A 227 14.41 18.74 9.07
CA THR A 227 13.80 17.60 9.74
C THR A 227 14.82 16.49 9.94
N GLU A 228 15.10 16.16 11.19
CA GLU A 228 16.02 15.13 11.62
C GLU A 228 15.23 13.88 12.01
N ILE A 229 15.50 12.77 11.35
CA ILE A 229 14.84 11.47 11.59
C ILE A 229 15.79 10.60 12.40
N SER A 230 15.40 10.16 13.59
CA SER A 230 16.22 9.19 14.33
C SER A 230 16.37 7.89 13.53
N LYS A 231 17.57 7.30 13.56
CA LYS A 231 17.89 6.07 12.80
C LYS A 231 17.16 4.82 13.32
N VAL A 232 15.85 4.93 13.61
CA VAL A 232 14.99 3.80 14.00
C VAL A 232 14.81 2.75 12.89
N TYR A 233 15.26 3.05 11.71
CA TYR A 233 15.18 2.21 10.52
C TYR A 233 16.40 1.31 10.31
N CYS A 234 17.38 1.39 11.19
CA CYS A 234 18.55 0.51 11.22
C CYS A 234 19.07 0.29 12.64
N ASP A 235 19.90 -0.70 12.82
CA ASP A 235 20.72 -0.83 14.01
C ASP A 235 21.93 0.08 13.89
N GLU A 236 22.09 1.03 14.83
CA GLU A 236 23.16 2.04 14.79
C GLU A 236 24.57 1.45 15.06
N GLU A 237 24.67 0.25 15.66
CA GLU A 237 25.95 -0.38 15.98
C GLU A 237 26.45 -1.29 14.87
N THR A 238 25.52 -1.97 14.19
CA THR A 238 25.86 -2.95 13.15
C THR A 238 25.64 -2.42 11.74
N GLY A 239 24.86 -1.35 11.58
CA GLY A 239 24.42 -0.86 10.28
C GLY A 239 23.33 -1.72 9.61
N GLU A 240 22.80 -2.75 10.29
CA GLU A 240 21.74 -3.59 9.74
C GLU A 240 20.46 -2.78 9.56
N ILE A 241 19.96 -2.75 8.33
CA ILE A 241 18.73 -2.01 7.99
C ILE A 241 17.48 -2.82 8.32
N TYR A 242 16.40 -2.12 8.66
CA TYR A 242 15.06 -2.70 8.85
C TYR A 242 14.15 -2.34 7.65
N PRO A 243 14.13 -3.15 6.59
CA PRO A 243 13.50 -2.80 5.31
C PRO A 243 12.02 -2.45 5.43
N GLN A 244 11.31 -3.08 6.37
CA GLN A 244 9.90 -2.81 6.58
C GLN A 244 9.66 -1.43 7.21
N ILE A 245 10.55 -0.95 8.07
CA ILE A 245 10.47 0.40 8.65
C ILE A 245 10.78 1.44 7.59
N ILE A 246 11.83 1.23 6.77
CA ILE A 246 12.14 2.11 5.63
C ILE A 246 10.92 2.22 4.71
N LYS A 247 10.33 1.11 4.31
CA LYS A 247 9.15 1.07 3.44
C LYS A 247 7.96 1.85 4.04
N ASN A 248 7.73 1.70 5.33
CA ASN A 248 6.65 2.43 6.01
C ASN A 248 6.96 3.93 6.09
N LEU A 249 8.21 4.31 6.42
CA LEU A 249 8.65 5.71 6.41
C LEU A 249 8.45 6.36 5.04
N GLN A 250 8.91 5.72 3.97
CA GLN A 250 8.76 6.23 2.59
C GLN A 250 7.30 6.60 2.27
N ALA A 251 6.36 5.69 2.56
CA ALA A 251 4.96 5.92 2.23
C ALA A 251 4.30 6.98 3.12
N ARG A 252 4.58 6.94 4.44
CA ARG A 252 3.92 7.82 5.41
C ARG A 252 4.53 9.22 5.44
N PHE A 253 5.86 9.33 5.27
CA PHE A 253 6.55 10.62 5.15
C PHE A 253 6.10 11.37 3.89
N LYS A 254 5.93 10.67 2.77
CA LYS A 254 5.29 11.24 1.56
C LYS A 254 3.93 11.85 1.88
N LYS A 255 3.07 11.13 2.63
CA LYS A 255 1.74 11.62 3.00
C LYS A 255 1.83 12.87 3.89
N ALA A 256 2.73 12.87 4.86
CA ALA A 256 2.97 14.00 5.75
C ALA A 256 3.42 15.25 4.96
N ILE A 257 4.40 15.10 4.06
CA ILE A 257 4.85 16.17 3.16
C ILE A 257 3.67 16.74 2.36
N LEU A 258 2.85 15.89 1.75
CA LEU A 258 1.73 16.35 0.93
C LEU A 258 0.68 17.11 1.73
N ASN A 259 0.36 16.66 2.93
CA ASN A 259 -0.62 17.34 3.79
C ASN A 259 -0.11 18.72 4.21
N ASN A 260 1.14 18.80 4.70
CA ASN A 260 1.74 20.05 5.13
C ASN A 260 1.97 21.01 3.95
N ALA A 261 2.50 20.51 2.82
CA ALA A 261 2.68 21.31 1.61
C ALA A 261 1.35 21.86 1.09
N ASN A 262 0.26 21.07 1.14
CA ASN A 262 -1.06 21.50 0.73
C ASN A 262 -1.55 22.72 1.54
N LEU A 263 -1.37 22.68 2.86
CA LEU A 263 -1.71 23.80 3.73
C LEU A 263 -0.88 25.05 3.37
N TYR A 264 0.44 24.91 3.29
CA TYR A 264 1.36 25.99 2.97
C TYR A 264 1.05 26.61 1.59
N VAL A 265 0.90 25.79 0.57
CA VAL A 265 0.70 26.22 -0.81
C VAL A 265 -0.61 26.97 -0.98
N ASN A 266 -1.70 26.48 -0.39
CA ASN A 266 -3.00 27.17 -0.47
C ASN A 266 -3.03 28.50 0.28
N ASP A 267 -2.27 28.63 1.35
CA ASP A 267 -2.25 29.85 2.15
C ASP A 267 -1.31 30.92 1.58
N LEU A 268 -0.07 30.54 1.24
CA LEU A 268 1.03 31.48 1.01
C LEU A 268 1.46 31.63 -0.46
N THR A 269 1.01 30.74 -1.36
CA THR A 269 1.38 30.86 -2.78
C THR A 269 0.23 31.38 -3.63
N ASN A 270 0.55 31.81 -4.85
CA ASN A 270 -0.47 32.16 -5.87
C ASN A 270 -1.02 30.94 -6.60
N TRP A 271 -0.49 29.74 -6.35
CA TRP A 271 -1.00 28.52 -6.92
C TRP A 271 -2.09 27.89 -6.04
N LYS A 272 -3.36 28.20 -6.33
CA LYS A 272 -4.51 27.63 -5.65
C LYS A 272 -4.97 26.35 -6.35
N HIS A 273 -5.31 25.34 -5.57
CA HIS A 273 -5.85 24.08 -6.06
C HIS A 273 -6.78 23.45 -5.02
N SER A 274 -7.73 22.63 -5.48
CA SER A 274 -8.71 21.96 -4.63
C SER A 274 -8.25 20.55 -4.18
N ASP A 275 -7.33 19.94 -4.92
CA ASP A 275 -6.85 18.57 -4.67
C ASP A 275 -5.34 18.58 -4.40
N LYS A 276 -4.94 18.12 -3.20
CA LYS A 276 -3.54 17.98 -2.80
C LYS A 276 -2.73 17.06 -3.72
N ASN A 277 -3.39 16.14 -4.44
CA ASN A 277 -2.69 15.29 -5.39
C ASN A 277 -2.14 16.07 -6.60
N MET A 278 -2.62 17.28 -6.84
CA MET A 278 -2.01 18.19 -7.82
C MET A 278 -0.58 18.61 -7.45
N LEU A 279 -0.19 18.46 -6.18
CA LEU A 279 1.19 18.67 -5.73
C LEU A 279 2.15 17.54 -6.12
N LEU A 280 1.63 16.43 -6.64
CA LEU A 280 2.42 15.32 -7.17
C LEU A 280 2.52 15.40 -8.69
N ASP A 281 3.54 14.74 -9.24
CA ASP A 281 3.51 14.40 -10.66
C ASP A 281 2.49 13.29 -10.88
N ASN A 282 1.39 13.63 -11.58
CA ASN A 282 0.37 12.66 -11.99
C ASN A 282 0.71 11.98 -13.33
N SER A 283 1.89 12.24 -13.89
CA SER A 283 2.30 11.60 -15.14
C SER A 283 2.58 10.11 -14.88
N ILE A 284 1.89 9.26 -15.65
CA ILE A 284 2.22 7.84 -15.71
C ILE A 284 3.39 7.72 -16.68
N THR A 285 4.61 7.54 -16.13
CA THR A 285 5.83 7.43 -16.94
C THR A 285 5.80 6.19 -17.84
N GLN A 286 6.64 6.18 -18.88
CA GLN A 286 6.75 5.00 -19.76
C GLN A 286 7.19 3.74 -18.99
N SER A 287 8.04 3.88 -17.98
CA SER A 287 8.45 2.79 -17.10
C SER A 287 7.26 2.19 -16.33
N ILE A 288 6.41 3.05 -15.74
CA ILE A 288 5.16 2.63 -15.08
C ILE A 288 4.24 1.92 -16.06
N GLN A 289 3.96 2.52 -17.24
CA GLN A 289 3.11 1.92 -18.27
C GLN A 289 3.61 0.55 -18.74
N LYS A 290 4.93 0.40 -18.88
CA LYS A 290 5.56 -0.85 -19.28
C LYS A 290 5.34 -1.96 -18.25
N VAL A 291 5.65 -1.69 -16.97
CA VAL A 291 5.49 -2.64 -15.87
C VAL A 291 4.01 -2.98 -15.67
N ASP A 292 3.13 -1.97 -15.63
CA ASP A 292 1.68 -2.14 -15.53
C ASP A 292 1.14 -3.06 -16.64
N GLY A 293 1.52 -2.77 -17.89
CA GLY A 293 1.13 -3.57 -19.04
C GLY A 293 1.70 -5.00 -19.03
N GLN A 294 2.88 -5.24 -18.43
CA GLN A 294 3.45 -6.58 -18.27
C GLN A 294 2.64 -7.39 -17.25
N ILE A 295 2.40 -6.83 -16.06
CA ILE A 295 1.61 -7.48 -15.01
C ILE A 295 0.19 -7.80 -15.52
N PHE A 296 -0.49 -6.81 -16.11
CA PHE A 296 -1.84 -6.98 -16.62
C PHE A 296 -1.94 -8.08 -17.68
N ARG A 297 -1.01 -8.14 -18.66
CA ARG A 297 -1.01 -9.19 -19.71
C ARG A 297 -0.87 -10.59 -19.14
N LEU A 298 -0.06 -10.75 -18.09
CA LEU A 298 0.14 -12.05 -17.43
C LEU A 298 -1.06 -12.49 -16.61
N LEU A 299 -1.79 -11.56 -15.99
CA LEU A 299 -2.81 -11.88 -14.99
C LEU A 299 -4.26 -11.66 -15.43
N LYS A 300 -4.53 -10.93 -16.51
CA LYS A 300 -5.90 -10.55 -16.94
C LYS A 300 -6.89 -11.70 -17.11
N ASN A 301 -6.41 -12.91 -17.40
CA ASN A 301 -7.24 -14.11 -17.62
C ASN A 301 -7.09 -15.13 -16.48
N PHE A 302 -6.51 -14.73 -15.34
CA PHE A 302 -6.25 -15.63 -14.23
C PHE A 302 -7.46 -15.70 -13.30
N GLU A 303 -8.20 -16.82 -13.33
CA GLU A 303 -9.43 -17.06 -12.56
C GLU A 303 -9.30 -18.30 -11.67
N LEU A 304 -9.00 -18.10 -10.38
CA LEU A 304 -8.84 -19.18 -9.41
C LEU A 304 -10.14 -19.98 -9.20
N LEU A 305 -11.28 -19.30 -9.06
CA LEU A 305 -12.56 -19.93 -8.72
C LEU A 305 -13.04 -20.91 -9.79
N THR A 306 -12.64 -20.73 -11.04
CA THR A 306 -12.97 -21.64 -12.14
C THR A 306 -12.37 -23.05 -11.94
N TYR A 307 -11.22 -23.14 -11.26
CA TYR A 307 -10.49 -24.40 -11.05
C TYR A 307 -10.75 -25.00 -9.68
N VAL A 308 -10.97 -24.21 -8.65
CA VAL A 308 -11.15 -24.69 -7.27
C VAL A 308 -12.52 -25.34 -7.06
N ASN A 309 -13.50 -25.09 -7.94
CA ASN A 309 -14.82 -25.70 -7.84
C ASN A 309 -14.79 -27.16 -8.33
N PRO A 310 -15.22 -28.13 -7.50
CA PRO A 310 -15.26 -29.53 -7.89
C PRO A 310 -16.25 -29.77 -9.04
N ILE A 311 -15.92 -30.74 -9.93
CA ILE A 311 -16.76 -31.09 -11.07
C ILE A 311 -17.78 -32.19 -10.77
N ASN A 312 -17.65 -32.88 -9.63
CA ASN A 312 -18.47 -34.04 -9.23
C ASN A 312 -19.27 -33.82 -7.94
N VAL A 313 -19.63 -32.56 -7.64
CA VAL A 313 -20.33 -32.21 -6.38
C VAL A 313 -21.64 -32.98 -6.21
N LYS A 314 -22.43 -33.15 -7.29
CA LYS A 314 -23.73 -33.82 -7.24
C LYS A 314 -23.60 -35.31 -6.88
N SER A 315 -22.73 -36.06 -7.56
CA SER A 315 -22.50 -37.46 -7.29
C SER A 315 -21.90 -37.71 -5.90
N GLU A 316 -20.99 -36.83 -5.45
CA GLU A 316 -20.41 -36.92 -4.11
C GLU A 316 -21.43 -36.58 -3.02
N LYS A 317 -22.36 -35.66 -3.27
CA LYS A 317 -23.48 -35.40 -2.38
C LYS A 317 -24.37 -36.64 -2.21
N GLU A 318 -24.77 -37.25 -3.32
CA GLU A 318 -25.58 -38.46 -3.30
C GLU A 318 -24.88 -39.60 -2.54
N ARG A 319 -23.59 -39.81 -2.76
CA ARG A 319 -22.78 -40.81 -2.05
C ARG A 319 -22.69 -40.50 -0.55
N PHE A 320 -22.44 -39.24 -0.16
CA PHE A 320 -22.36 -38.79 1.22
C PHE A 320 -23.68 -38.98 1.97
N PHE A 321 -24.81 -38.67 1.34
CA PHE A 321 -26.13 -38.85 1.91
C PHE A 321 -26.51 -40.36 2.03
N LYS A 322 -26.20 -41.18 1.02
CA LYS A 322 -26.39 -42.63 1.08
C LYS A 322 -25.60 -43.29 2.20
N SER A 323 -24.41 -42.80 2.49
CA SER A 323 -23.58 -43.29 3.59
C SER A 323 -24.06 -42.82 4.98
N LYS A 324 -25.19 -42.13 5.07
CA LYS A 324 -25.67 -41.49 6.31
C LYS A 324 -24.59 -40.56 6.95
N PHE A 325 -23.89 -39.83 6.09
CA PHE A 325 -22.87 -38.83 6.46
C PHE A 325 -21.58 -39.40 7.10
N THR A 326 -21.24 -40.65 6.82
CA THR A 326 -20.09 -41.36 7.42
C THR A 326 -18.86 -41.39 6.52
N VAL A 327 -19.02 -41.21 5.20
CA VAL A 327 -17.93 -41.30 4.21
C VAL A 327 -17.66 -39.96 3.58
N ASN A 328 -16.44 -39.45 3.74
CA ASN A 328 -16.03 -38.15 3.17
C ASN A 328 -16.19 -38.09 1.64
N PRO A 329 -16.63 -36.95 1.08
CA PRO A 329 -16.62 -36.73 -0.35
C PRO A 329 -15.20 -36.78 -0.94
N ASN A 330 -15.08 -37.34 -2.15
CA ASN A 330 -13.85 -37.35 -2.93
C ASN A 330 -13.99 -36.43 -4.13
N PHE A 331 -13.62 -35.15 -3.94
CA PHE A 331 -13.79 -34.13 -4.94
C PHE A 331 -12.75 -34.22 -6.06
N ARG A 332 -13.22 -34.06 -7.31
CA ARG A 332 -12.39 -34.00 -8.53
C ARG A 332 -12.47 -32.63 -9.15
N TYR A 333 -11.35 -32.19 -9.75
CA TYR A 333 -11.19 -30.84 -10.26
C TYR A 333 -10.87 -30.83 -11.75
N LYS A 334 -11.11 -29.71 -12.41
CA LYS A 334 -10.69 -29.50 -13.80
C LYS A 334 -9.16 -29.52 -13.91
N PRO A 335 -8.59 -30.09 -14.97
CA PRO A 335 -7.17 -29.97 -15.24
C PRO A 335 -6.76 -28.49 -15.37
N ILE A 336 -5.65 -28.12 -14.75
CA ILE A 336 -5.09 -26.76 -14.83
C ILE A 336 -4.44 -26.62 -16.19
N LYS A 337 -4.97 -25.73 -17.04
CA LYS A 337 -4.44 -25.44 -18.38
C LYS A 337 -3.34 -24.38 -18.39
N ILE A 338 -3.12 -23.72 -17.26
CA ILE A 338 -2.14 -22.66 -17.10
C ILE A 338 -0.80 -23.29 -16.70
N ASN A 339 0.28 -22.98 -17.42
CA ASN A 339 1.62 -23.35 -16.97
C ASN A 339 2.01 -22.43 -15.80
N THR A 340 1.78 -22.90 -14.58
CA THR A 340 1.99 -22.13 -13.35
C THR A 340 3.46 -21.81 -13.10
N TYR A 341 4.37 -22.71 -13.47
CA TYR A 341 5.81 -22.48 -13.36
C TYR A 341 6.28 -21.33 -14.26
N GLU A 342 5.94 -21.38 -15.56
CA GLU A 342 6.30 -20.33 -16.51
C GLU A 342 5.67 -18.98 -16.16
N LEU A 343 4.44 -18.98 -15.66
CA LEU A 343 3.76 -17.76 -15.24
C LEU A 343 4.47 -17.13 -14.04
N THR A 344 4.81 -17.91 -13.02
CA THR A 344 5.58 -17.46 -11.85
C THR A 344 6.95 -16.93 -12.26
N LYS A 345 7.68 -17.65 -13.12
CA LYS A 345 8.98 -17.21 -13.64
C LYS A 345 8.91 -15.85 -14.35
N LYS A 346 7.88 -15.64 -15.17
CA LYS A 346 7.66 -14.35 -15.87
C LYS A 346 7.31 -13.23 -14.91
N LEU A 347 6.56 -13.49 -13.83
CA LEU A 347 6.26 -12.49 -12.81
C LEU A 347 7.51 -12.09 -12.02
N HIS A 348 8.36 -13.04 -11.62
CA HIS A 348 9.64 -12.75 -10.97
C HIS A 348 10.62 -11.99 -11.84
N ALA A 349 10.53 -12.14 -13.17
CA ALA A 349 11.40 -11.43 -14.12
C ALA A 349 10.99 -9.96 -14.36
N ILE A 350 9.87 -9.49 -13.77
CA ILE A 350 9.47 -8.08 -13.87
C ILE A 350 10.35 -7.24 -12.96
N ASP A 351 11.16 -6.37 -13.55
CA ASP A 351 12.03 -5.45 -12.83
C ASP A 351 11.24 -4.20 -12.41
N THR A 352 10.95 -4.09 -11.11
CA THR A 352 10.28 -2.94 -10.50
C THR A 352 11.27 -1.90 -9.97
N THR A 353 12.56 -2.21 -9.88
CA THR A 353 13.58 -1.33 -9.29
C THR A 353 13.78 -0.03 -10.06
N LYS A 354 13.46 -0.03 -11.35
CA LYS A 354 13.54 1.14 -12.23
C LYS A 354 12.37 2.11 -12.09
N LEU A 355 11.37 1.77 -11.24
CA LEU A 355 10.25 2.66 -10.97
C LEU A 355 10.67 3.67 -9.91
N GLU A 356 10.62 4.94 -10.26
CA GLU A 356 11.04 6.03 -9.39
C GLU A 356 10.00 6.36 -8.32
N ASP A 357 8.70 6.23 -8.65
CA ASP A 357 7.64 6.36 -7.65
C ASP A 357 7.60 5.12 -6.75
N ILE A 358 8.07 5.32 -5.52
CA ILE A 358 8.16 4.26 -4.51
C ILE A 358 6.80 3.70 -4.15
N THR A 359 5.74 4.52 -4.12
CA THR A 359 4.38 4.05 -3.82
C THR A 359 3.90 3.08 -4.90
N ILE A 360 4.12 3.43 -6.17
CA ILE A 360 3.76 2.57 -7.31
C ILE A 360 4.66 1.33 -7.37
N ARG A 361 5.94 1.46 -7.04
CA ARG A 361 6.86 0.31 -6.92
C ARG A 361 6.33 -0.70 -5.91
N HIS A 362 6.02 -0.26 -4.69
CA HIS A 362 5.48 -1.13 -3.64
C HIS A 362 4.13 -1.74 -4.00
N LEU A 363 3.26 -0.98 -4.70
CA LEU A 363 2.01 -1.52 -5.22
C LEU A 363 2.27 -2.69 -6.16
N TYR A 364 3.16 -2.54 -7.14
CA TYR A 364 3.43 -3.61 -8.11
C TYR A 364 4.16 -4.80 -7.49
N GLU A 365 5.09 -4.59 -6.56
CA GLU A 365 5.73 -5.67 -5.81
C GLU A 365 4.71 -6.47 -5.00
N SER A 366 3.77 -5.79 -4.34
CA SER A 366 2.67 -6.43 -3.61
C SER A 366 1.76 -7.22 -4.55
N VAL A 367 1.41 -6.67 -5.72
CA VAL A 367 0.59 -7.38 -6.73
C VAL A 367 1.32 -8.60 -7.27
N ILE A 368 2.60 -8.50 -7.60
CA ILE A 368 3.40 -9.63 -8.09
C ILE A 368 3.48 -10.73 -7.04
N THR A 369 3.81 -10.39 -5.79
CA THR A 369 3.91 -11.36 -4.69
C THR A 369 2.56 -12.06 -4.44
N GLY A 370 1.48 -11.29 -4.33
CA GLY A 370 0.15 -11.86 -4.13
C GLY A 370 -0.34 -12.69 -5.31
N ALA A 371 0.02 -12.31 -6.55
CA ALA A 371 -0.27 -13.14 -7.73
C ALA A 371 0.47 -14.47 -7.69
N ILE A 372 1.73 -14.48 -7.28
CA ILE A 372 2.53 -15.71 -7.13
C ILE A 372 1.92 -16.62 -6.06
N ASP A 373 1.50 -16.07 -4.92
CA ASP A 373 0.82 -16.85 -3.87
C ASP A 373 -0.50 -17.44 -4.38
N LYS A 374 -1.29 -16.69 -5.16
CA LYS A 374 -2.52 -17.17 -5.78
C LYS A 374 -2.27 -18.24 -6.86
N ILE A 375 -1.16 -18.15 -7.60
CA ILE A 375 -0.72 -19.17 -8.57
C ILE A 375 -0.30 -20.46 -7.83
N ASN A 376 0.44 -20.34 -6.73
CA ASN A 376 0.82 -21.49 -5.90
C ASN A 376 -0.39 -22.19 -5.28
N LEU A 377 -1.39 -21.40 -4.85
CA LEU A 377 -2.67 -21.94 -4.41
C LEU A 377 -3.36 -22.72 -5.52
N LEU A 378 -3.44 -22.15 -6.73
CA LEU A 378 -4.00 -22.85 -7.91
C LEU A 378 -3.27 -24.16 -8.19
N ALA A 379 -1.93 -24.12 -8.23
CA ALA A 379 -1.09 -25.29 -8.55
C ALA A 379 -1.25 -26.44 -7.55
N SER A 380 -1.70 -26.16 -6.34
CA SER A 380 -1.86 -27.14 -5.26
C SER A 380 -3.29 -27.73 -5.13
N ILE A 381 -4.23 -27.35 -6.00
CA ILE A 381 -5.62 -27.83 -5.94
C ILE A 381 -5.67 -29.37 -5.93
N GLY A 382 -6.41 -29.93 -4.97
CA GLY A 382 -6.58 -31.37 -4.78
C GLY A 382 -5.39 -32.08 -4.14
N THR A 383 -4.40 -31.35 -3.63
CA THR A 383 -3.26 -31.89 -2.90
C THR A 383 -3.30 -31.50 -1.41
N ASN A 384 -2.50 -32.18 -0.59
CA ASN A 384 -2.33 -31.84 0.83
C ASN A 384 -1.64 -30.46 1.09
N LYS A 385 -1.05 -29.86 0.06
CA LYS A 385 -0.44 -28.50 0.15
C LYS A 385 -1.47 -27.38 -0.01
N PHE A 386 -2.68 -27.69 -0.45
CA PHE A 386 -3.67 -26.66 -0.76
C PHE A 386 -4.08 -25.85 0.46
N LEU A 387 -4.34 -26.50 1.60
CA LEU A 387 -4.69 -25.79 2.84
C LEU A 387 -3.57 -24.85 3.27
N TYR A 388 -2.32 -25.28 3.22
CA TYR A 388 -1.16 -24.41 3.54
C TYR A 388 -1.14 -23.17 2.65
N ASN A 389 -1.27 -23.32 1.35
CA ASN A 389 -1.30 -22.20 0.41
C ASN A 389 -2.54 -21.31 0.59
N SER A 390 -3.68 -21.89 0.98
CA SER A 390 -4.89 -21.14 1.31
C SER A 390 -4.72 -20.29 2.57
N LEU A 391 -4.10 -20.85 3.61
CA LEU A 391 -3.74 -20.13 4.83
C LEU A 391 -2.74 -18.98 4.55
N ARG A 392 -1.78 -19.21 3.67
CA ARG A 392 -0.80 -18.20 3.28
C ARG A 392 -1.45 -17.03 2.53
N TYR A 393 -2.41 -17.30 1.63
CA TYR A 393 -3.04 -16.28 0.80
C TYR A 393 -4.22 -15.57 1.48
N PHE A 394 -5.10 -16.29 2.16
CA PHE A 394 -6.31 -15.76 2.79
C PHE A 394 -6.21 -15.62 4.32
N GLY A 395 -5.28 -16.32 4.95
CA GLY A 395 -5.21 -16.43 6.41
C GLY A 395 -6.22 -17.41 6.99
N ARG A 396 -6.46 -17.31 8.29
CA ARG A 396 -7.45 -18.06 9.06
C ARG A 396 -8.18 -17.13 10.03
N PRO A 397 -9.37 -17.48 10.52
CA PRO A 397 -10.05 -16.70 11.55
C PRO A 397 -9.19 -16.62 12.81
N ASP A 398 -9.16 -15.45 13.44
CA ASP A 398 -8.55 -15.24 14.73
C ASP A 398 -9.55 -15.46 15.88
N LYS A 399 -9.09 -15.33 17.13
CA LYS A 399 -9.96 -15.51 18.31
C LYS A 399 -11.12 -14.52 18.37
N VAL A 400 -10.95 -13.34 17.78
CA VAL A 400 -12.01 -12.31 17.74
C VAL A 400 -13.06 -12.70 16.70
N ASP A 401 -12.62 -13.18 15.53
CA ASP A 401 -13.53 -13.65 14.49
C ASP A 401 -14.41 -14.81 14.97
N ILE A 402 -13.80 -15.79 15.65
CA ILE A 402 -14.49 -16.94 16.19
C ILE A 402 -15.51 -16.50 17.24
N ARG A 403 -15.10 -15.68 18.20
CA ARG A 403 -16.00 -15.15 19.25
C ARG A 403 -17.16 -14.35 18.67
N ASN A 404 -16.92 -13.51 17.65
CA ASN A 404 -17.97 -12.77 16.97
C ASN A 404 -18.96 -13.71 16.28
N ALA A 405 -18.46 -14.77 15.63
CA ALA A 405 -19.30 -15.77 14.99
C ALA A 405 -20.15 -16.53 16.03
N GLU A 406 -19.55 -16.97 17.14
CA GLU A 406 -20.25 -17.64 18.23
C GLU A 406 -21.32 -16.73 18.85
N TYR A 407 -21.00 -15.45 19.08
CA TYR A 407 -21.97 -14.48 19.58
C TYR A 407 -23.19 -14.35 18.68
N VAL A 408 -22.99 -14.23 17.36
CA VAL A 408 -24.07 -14.21 16.37
C VAL A 408 -24.92 -15.48 16.44
N LEU A 409 -24.29 -16.63 16.65
CA LEU A 409 -24.99 -17.93 16.69
C LEU A 409 -25.77 -18.15 18.01
N LEU A 410 -25.44 -17.43 19.08
CA LEU A 410 -26.18 -17.42 20.34
C LEU A 410 -27.43 -16.54 20.29
N LEU A 411 -27.52 -15.60 19.34
CA LEU A 411 -28.70 -14.77 19.19
C LEU A 411 -29.93 -15.64 18.85
N PRO A 412 -31.13 -15.31 19.38
CA PRO A 412 -32.33 -16.08 19.12
C PRO A 412 -32.64 -16.12 17.63
N GLU A 413 -33.10 -17.27 17.15
CA GLU A 413 -33.62 -17.39 15.78
C GLU A 413 -34.87 -16.52 15.66
N ILE A 414 -34.80 -15.51 14.82
CA ILE A 414 -36.00 -14.81 14.38
C ILE A 414 -36.67 -15.74 13.38
N LYS A 415 -37.76 -16.38 13.80
CA LYS A 415 -38.63 -17.10 12.88
C LYS A 415 -39.18 -16.05 11.91
N GLU A 416 -38.56 -15.98 10.72
CA GLU A 416 -39.22 -15.28 9.62
C GLU A 416 -40.60 -15.92 9.50
N GLU A 417 -41.65 -15.13 9.63
CA GLU A 417 -43.02 -15.66 9.51
C GLU A 417 -43.08 -16.48 8.23
N ASN A 418 -43.64 -17.72 8.35
CA ASN A 418 -43.83 -18.64 7.23
C ASN A 418 -44.89 -18.12 6.24
N ILE A 419 -44.73 -16.90 5.76
CA ILE A 419 -45.32 -16.45 4.52
C ILE A 419 -44.63 -17.33 3.48
N LYS A 420 -45.40 -18.16 2.77
CA LYS A 420 -44.89 -18.89 1.60
C LYS A 420 -44.23 -17.86 0.67
N ALA A 421 -42.93 -17.59 0.91
CA ALA A 421 -42.20 -16.56 0.20
C ALA A 421 -42.27 -16.94 -1.29
N VAL A 422 -42.82 -16.04 -2.08
CA VAL A 422 -42.84 -16.21 -3.53
C VAL A 422 -41.41 -16.37 -3.98
N ARG A 423 -41.15 -17.46 -4.70
CA ARG A 423 -39.82 -17.74 -5.23
C ARG A 423 -39.76 -17.38 -6.70
N PHE A 424 -38.74 -16.62 -7.02
CA PHE A 424 -38.43 -16.13 -8.37
C PHE A 424 -37.43 -17.07 -9.04
N GLY A 425 -37.63 -17.39 -10.29
CA GLY A 425 -36.71 -18.18 -11.08
C GLY A 425 -35.59 -17.33 -11.70
N VAL A 426 -34.74 -17.99 -12.48
CA VAL A 426 -33.56 -17.37 -13.11
C VAL A 426 -33.94 -16.21 -14.05
N ASP A 427 -35.10 -16.30 -14.75
CA ASP A 427 -35.51 -15.25 -15.69
C ASP A 427 -35.90 -13.94 -15.00
N GLN A 428 -36.61 -14.05 -13.85
CA GLN A 428 -36.90 -12.87 -13.03
C GLN A 428 -35.63 -12.27 -12.41
N ALA A 429 -34.72 -13.15 -11.93
CA ALA A 429 -33.42 -12.72 -11.42
C ALA A 429 -32.62 -11.94 -12.47
N LYS A 430 -32.65 -12.41 -13.72
CA LYS A 430 -32.00 -11.75 -14.85
C LYS A 430 -32.49 -10.32 -15.05
N LYS A 431 -33.82 -10.13 -15.05
CA LYS A 431 -34.41 -8.81 -15.20
C LYS A 431 -34.00 -7.84 -14.09
N ILE A 432 -34.05 -8.27 -12.82
CA ILE A 432 -33.65 -7.45 -11.67
C ILE A 432 -32.16 -7.04 -11.77
N PHE A 433 -31.29 -7.95 -12.21
CA PHE A 433 -29.88 -7.64 -12.38
C PHE A 433 -29.61 -6.74 -13.61
N GLU A 434 -30.42 -6.85 -14.67
CA GLU A 434 -30.35 -5.94 -15.81
C GLU A 434 -30.80 -4.52 -15.42
N ASP A 435 -31.86 -4.40 -14.62
CA ASP A 435 -32.31 -3.13 -14.06
C ASP A 435 -31.22 -2.53 -13.16
N SER A 436 -30.60 -3.31 -12.28
CA SER A 436 -29.48 -2.89 -11.44
C SER A 436 -28.27 -2.39 -12.25
N PHE A 437 -27.93 -3.04 -13.37
CA PHE A 437 -26.89 -2.52 -14.25
C PHE A 437 -27.23 -1.12 -14.81
N ALA A 438 -28.51 -0.90 -15.15
CA ALA A 438 -28.96 0.39 -15.66
C ALA A 438 -28.89 1.49 -14.58
N ASP A 439 -29.27 1.17 -13.34
CA ASP A 439 -29.22 2.08 -12.19
C ASP A 439 -27.79 2.56 -11.91
N TYR A 440 -26.79 1.65 -12.02
CA TYR A 440 -25.37 1.99 -11.91
C TYR A 440 -24.74 2.56 -13.20
N GLY A 441 -25.53 2.76 -14.26
CA GLY A 441 -25.09 3.45 -15.48
C GLY A 441 -24.17 2.65 -16.40
N PHE A 442 -24.16 1.31 -16.34
CA PHE A 442 -23.35 0.49 -17.23
C PHE A 442 -24.08 -0.73 -17.79
N LYS A 443 -23.53 -1.29 -18.88
CA LYS A 443 -24.06 -2.52 -19.49
C LYS A 443 -23.24 -3.72 -19.03
N GLY A 444 -23.84 -4.63 -18.28
CA GLY A 444 -23.28 -5.92 -17.88
C GLY A 444 -23.75 -7.06 -18.77
N LYS A 445 -23.09 -8.23 -18.65
CA LYS A 445 -23.52 -9.48 -19.27
C LYS A 445 -24.03 -10.43 -18.19
N ILE A 446 -25.13 -11.13 -18.47
CA ILE A 446 -25.65 -12.16 -17.59
C ILE A 446 -25.60 -13.49 -18.33
N ARG A 447 -25.11 -14.54 -17.65
CA ARG A 447 -25.01 -15.89 -18.17
C ARG A 447 -25.59 -16.88 -17.16
N VAL A 448 -26.31 -17.89 -17.64
CA VAL A 448 -26.78 -19.02 -16.83
C VAL A 448 -25.83 -20.19 -17.02
N ASP A 449 -25.42 -20.85 -15.92
CA ASP A 449 -24.47 -21.97 -15.96
C ASP A 449 -24.85 -23.05 -14.93
N LYS A 450 -24.88 -24.32 -15.38
CA LYS A 450 -25.18 -25.50 -14.53
C LYS A 450 -24.05 -25.89 -13.58
N LYS A 451 -22.83 -25.39 -13.81
CA LYS A 451 -21.59 -25.86 -13.17
C LYS A 451 -21.09 -24.97 -12.05
N VAL A 452 -21.81 -23.89 -11.71
CA VAL A 452 -21.41 -23.00 -10.62
C VAL A 452 -21.93 -23.49 -9.27
N LEU A 453 -21.11 -23.32 -8.22
CA LEU A 453 -21.50 -23.68 -6.84
C LEU A 453 -22.39 -22.59 -6.21
N SER A 454 -22.00 -21.34 -6.35
CA SER A 454 -22.76 -20.19 -5.86
C SER A 454 -24.02 -20.00 -6.71
N THR A 455 -25.09 -19.51 -6.09
CA THR A 455 -26.32 -19.14 -6.80
C THR A 455 -26.09 -18.01 -7.79
N VAL A 456 -25.22 -17.05 -7.43
CA VAL A 456 -24.74 -15.94 -8.24
C VAL A 456 -23.23 -15.77 -8.04
N MET A 457 -22.53 -15.30 -9.04
CA MET A 457 -21.11 -14.89 -8.95
C MET A 457 -20.74 -13.95 -10.10
N VAL A 458 -19.77 -13.06 -9.87
CA VAL A 458 -19.19 -12.19 -10.90
C VAL A 458 -17.90 -12.80 -11.46
N LEU A 459 -17.75 -12.76 -12.78
CA LEU A 459 -16.51 -13.01 -13.50
C LEU A 459 -15.94 -11.66 -13.95
N ASN A 460 -14.96 -11.15 -13.20
CA ASN A 460 -14.37 -9.83 -13.41
C ASN A 460 -13.70 -9.70 -14.79
N SER A 461 -13.00 -10.75 -15.23
CA SER A 461 -12.28 -10.78 -16.52
C SER A 461 -13.20 -10.57 -17.73
N THR A 462 -14.45 -11.05 -17.65
CA THR A 462 -15.44 -10.95 -18.73
C THR A 462 -16.59 -9.99 -18.43
N LYS A 463 -16.57 -9.32 -17.27
CA LYS A 463 -17.64 -8.42 -16.79
C LYS A 463 -19.02 -9.10 -16.87
N THR A 464 -19.10 -10.32 -16.35
CA THR A 464 -20.29 -11.17 -16.50
C THR A 464 -20.78 -11.64 -15.13
N VAL A 465 -22.05 -11.43 -14.84
CA VAL A 465 -22.75 -12.09 -13.73
C VAL A 465 -23.20 -13.47 -14.19
N VAL A 466 -22.85 -14.50 -13.43
CA VAL A 466 -23.22 -15.89 -13.70
C VAL A 466 -24.26 -16.35 -12.69
N LEU A 467 -25.43 -16.74 -13.19
CA LEU A 467 -26.52 -17.31 -12.41
C LEU A 467 -26.46 -18.84 -12.50
N LYS A 468 -26.67 -19.51 -11.38
CA LYS A 468 -26.79 -20.96 -11.36
C LYS A 468 -28.10 -21.40 -12.00
N ASP A 469 -28.03 -22.32 -12.96
CA ASP A 469 -29.21 -22.91 -13.58
C ASP A 469 -30.13 -23.57 -12.56
N GLY A 470 -31.45 -23.34 -12.68
CA GLY A 470 -32.44 -23.85 -11.74
C GLY A 470 -32.43 -23.23 -10.35
N ALA A 471 -31.64 -22.17 -10.11
CA ALA A 471 -31.69 -21.43 -8.85
C ALA A 471 -33.03 -20.73 -8.68
N THR A 472 -33.50 -20.66 -7.44
CA THR A 472 -34.70 -19.91 -7.06
C THR A 472 -34.35 -18.98 -5.90
N PHE A 473 -34.95 -17.80 -5.87
CA PHE A 473 -34.64 -16.73 -4.96
C PHE A 473 -35.91 -16.16 -4.32
N THR A 474 -35.81 -15.65 -3.11
CA THR A 474 -36.81 -14.74 -2.55
C THR A 474 -36.58 -13.32 -3.08
N GLN A 475 -37.53 -12.40 -2.90
CA GLN A 475 -37.36 -11.00 -3.26
C GLN A 475 -36.15 -10.38 -2.53
N ASN A 476 -36.03 -10.61 -1.23
CA ASN A 476 -34.91 -10.09 -0.44
C ASN A 476 -33.56 -10.67 -0.91
N GLU A 477 -33.52 -11.98 -1.26
CA GLU A 477 -32.32 -12.59 -1.82
C GLU A 477 -31.88 -11.93 -3.12
N LEU A 478 -32.81 -11.59 -4.01
CA LEU A 478 -32.49 -10.90 -5.27
C LEU A 478 -31.95 -9.50 -5.02
N GLN A 479 -32.55 -8.76 -4.10
CA GLN A 479 -32.14 -7.37 -3.80
C GLN A 479 -30.75 -7.36 -3.16
N TYR A 480 -30.51 -8.12 -2.09
CA TYR A 480 -29.19 -8.09 -1.48
C TYR A 480 -28.08 -8.68 -2.39
N LEU A 481 -28.42 -9.66 -3.26
CA LEU A 481 -27.46 -10.17 -4.25
C LEU A 481 -27.16 -9.15 -5.36
N ALA A 482 -28.12 -8.33 -5.74
CA ALA A 482 -27.89 -7.23 -6.68
C ALA A 482 -26.90 -6.22 -6.10
N GLU A 483 -27.07 -5.79 -4.86
CA GLU A 483 -26.13 -4.90 -4.19
C GLU A 483 -24.74 -5.52 -4.00
N HIS A 484 -24.67 -6.78 -3.61
CA HIS A 484 -23.43 -7.52 -3.42
C HIS A 484 -22.64 -7.66 -4.73
N GLU A 485 -23.27 -8.27 -5.73
CA GLU A 485 -22.59 -8.70 -6.96
C GLU A 485 -22.45 -7.55 -7.98
N ILE A 486 -23.45 -6.67 -8.07
CA ILE A 486 -23.43 -5.53 -9.00
C ILE A 486 -22.96 -4.27 -8.29
N GLY A 487 -23.61 -3.88 -7.19
CA GLY A 487 -23.31 -2.65 -6.47
C GLY A 487 -21.88 -2.57 -5.95
N VAL A 488 -21.27 -3.71 -5.62
CA VAL A 488 -19.86 -3.75 -5.17
C VAL A 488 -18.94 -4.38 -6.21
N HIS A 489 -19.08 -5.68 -6.51
CA HIS A 489 -18.07 -6.38 -7.30
C HIS A 489 -18.01 -5.91 -8.76
N MET A 490 -19.16 -5.69 -9.40
CA MET A 490 -19.18 -5.23 -10.78
C MET A 490 -18.79 -3.76 -10.87
N VAL A 491 -19.29 -2.89 -9.98
CA VAL A 491 -18.89 -1.46 -9.91
C VAL A 491 -17.38 -1.34 -9.71
N THR A 492 -16.78 -2.09 -8.77
CA THR A 492 -15.32 -2.15 -8.59
C THR A 492 -14.60 -2.53 -9.89
N THR A 493 -15.11 -3.55 -10.59
CA THR A 493 -14.54 -4.00 -11.88
C THR A 493 -14.64 -2.92 -12.96
N MET A 494 -15.75 -2.20 -13.01
CA MET A 494 -15.96 -1.12 -14.00
C MET A 494 -15.08 0.09 -13.70
N ASN A 495 -14.98 0.49 -12.42
CA ASN A 495 -14.10 1.58 -11.98
C ASN A 495 -12.62 1.25 -12.26
N ALA A 496 -12.20 0.01 -11.99
CA ALA A 496 -10.86 -0.45 -12.32
C ALA A 496 -10.56 -0.38 -13.83
N ALA A 497 -11.54 -0.68 -14.67
CA ALA A 497 -11.39 -0.62 -16.13
C ALA A 497 -11.23 0.82 -16.64
N ASN A 498 -11.77 1.81 -15.94
CA ASN A 498 -11.66 3.23 -16.26
C ASN A 498 -10.37 3.87 -15.69
N ASN A 499 -9.64 3.15 -14.84
CA ASN A 499 -8.40 3.65 -14.26
C ASN A 499 -7.26 3.62 -15.29
N LYS A 500 -6.35 4.61 -15.20
CA LYS A 500 -5.16 4.67 -16.06
C LYS A 500 -4.20 3.50 -15.84
N LEU A 501 -4.12 2.96 -14.61
CA LEU A 501 -3.31 1.80 -14.27
C LEU A 501 -4.15 0.52 -14.39
N LYS A 502 -3.81 -0.33 -15.35
CA LYS A 502 -4.52 -1.59 -15.66
C LYS A 502 -4.43 -2.63 -14.55
N VAL A 503 -3.44 -2.51 -13.66
CA VAL A 503 -3.23 -3.41 -12.52
C VAL A 503 -4.45 -3.50 -11.61
N PHE A 504 -5.23 -2.43 -11.47
CA PHE A 504 -6.46 -2.44 -10.70
C PHE A 504 -7.51 -3.43 -11.26
N GLY A 505 -7.48 -3.68 -12.56
CA GLY A 505 -8.36 -4.65 -13.22
C GLY A 505 -8.03 -6.11 -12.94
N VAL A 506 -6.87 -6.44 -12.35
CA VAL A 506 -6.52 -7.81 -11.93
C VAL A 506 -6.80 -8.08 -10.45
N GLY A 507 -7.16 -7.02 -9.71
CA GLY A 507 -7.41 -7.07 -8.27
C GLY A 507 -6.13 -7.05 -7.43
N LEU A 508 -6.18 -6.32 -6.33
CA LEU A 508 -5.07 -6.22 -5.39
C LEU A 508 -5.12 -7.39 -4.39
N PRO A 509 -3.98 -7.94 -3.96
CA PRO A 509 -3.93 -9.10 -3.08
C PRO A 509 -4.70 -8.94 -1.76
N VAL A 510 -4.62 -7.75 -1.18
CA VAL A 510 -5.27 -7.42 0.12
C VAL A 510 -6.76 -7.08 -0.02
N ASN A 511 -7.27 -6.89 -1.24
CA ASN A 511 -8.63 -6.40 -1.48
C ASN A 511 -9.73 -7.45 -1.24
N THR A 512 -9.42 -8.74 -1.21
CA THR A 512 -10.47 -9.77 -1.06
C THR A 512 -11.28 -9.56 0.23
N LYS A 513 -10.61 -9.29 1.34
CA LYS A 513 -11.29 -9.05 2.62
C LYS A 513 -12.15 -7.78 2.60
N THR A 514 -11.60 -6.66 2.11
CA THR A 514 -12.31 -5.40 1.99
C THR A 514 -13.46 -5.53 1.00
N GLY A 515 -13.24 -6.12 -0.18
CA GLY A 515 -14.27 -6.29 -1.20
C GLY A 515 -15.44 -7.17 -0.74
N GLU A 516 -15.17 -8.32 -0.10
CA GLU A 516 -16.25 -9.16 0.44
C GLU A 516 -16.95 -8.49 1.64
N GLY A 517 -16.19 -7.77 2.48
CA GLY A 517 -16.75 -6.99 3.58
C GLY A 517 -17.64 -5.85 3.10
N MET A 518 -17.23 -5.10 2.09
CA MET A 518 -18.04 -4.05 1.44
C MET A 518 -19.31 -4.62 0.83
N ALA A 519 -19.21 -5.78 0.17
CA ALA A 519 -20.36 -6.43 -0.41
C ALA A 519 -21.40 -6.84 0.65
N VAL A 520 -20.97 -7.36 1.80
CA VAL A 520 -21.87 -7.66 2.93
C VAL A 520 -22.39 -6.38 3.59
N LEU A 521 -21.57 -5.32 3.67
CA LEU A 521 -22.04 -4.02 4.18
C LEU A 521 -23.11 -3.41 3.27
N ALA A 522 -22.96 -3.53 1.95
CA ALA A 522 -23.98 -3.10 0.98
C ALA A 522 -25.30 -3.91 1.15
N GLU A 523 -25.22 -5.24 1.36
CA GLU A 523 -26.39 -6.05 1.74
C GLU A 523 -27.08 -5.47 2.99
N TYR A 524 -26.32 -5.08 4.01
CA TYR A 524 -26.84 -4.52 5.26
C TYR A 524 -27.47 -3.13 5.04
N LEU A 525 -26.80 -2.24 4.36
CA LEU A 525 -27.28 -0.87 4.10
C LEU A 525 -28.53 -0.83 3.20
N SER A 526 -28.70 -1.83 2.31
CA SER A 526 -29.91 -1.96 1.48
C SER A 526 -31.18 -2.30 2.29
N GLY A 527 -31.06 -2.63 3.59
CA GLY A 527 -32.17 -3.06 4.43
C GLY A 527 -32.67 -4.48 4.18
N ASN A 528 -32.00 -5.23 3.29
CA ASN A 528 -32.41 -6.60 2.93
C ASN A 528 -31.57 -7.69 3.63
N PHE A 529 -30.67 -7.31 4.53
CA PHE A 529 -29.82 -8.20 5.28
C PHE A 529 -30.58 -8.89 6.42
N THR A 530 -30.69 -10.20 6.38
CA THR A 530 -31.49 -10.96 7.35
C THR A 530 -30.61 -11.59 8.45
N MET A 531 -31.20 -11.92 9.60
CA MET A 531 -30.51 -12.65 10.67
C MET A 531 -30.07 -14.05 10.17
N ASN A 532 -30.83 -14.70 9.31
CA ASN A 532 -30.45 -15.97 8.72
C ASN A 532 -29.21 -15.85 7.84
N ARG A 533 -29.07 -14.73 7.10
CA ARG A 533 -27.88 -14.43 6.32
C ARG A 533 -26.66 -14.20 7.22
N LEU A 534 -26.80 -13.43 8.31
CA LEU A 534 -25.73 -13.20 9.28
C LEU A 534 -25.27 -14.51 9.94
N ARG A 535 -26.22 -15.38 10.34
CA ARG A 535 -25.93 -16.72 10.89
C ARG A 535 -25.20 -17.61 9.89
N GLU A 536 -25.55 -17.57 8.61
CA GLU A 536 -24.82 -18.30 7.56
C GLU A 536 -23.37 -17.85 7.46
N LEU A 537 -23.11 -16.53 7.50
CA LEU A 537 -21.74 -16.00 7.49
C LEU A 537 -20.96 -16.40 8.74
N ALA A 538 -21.59 -16.41 9.90
CA ALA A 538 -21.00 -16.88 11.15
C ALA A 538 -20.62 -18.38 11.06
N LEU A 539 -21.51 -19.22 10.53
CA LEU A 539 -21.24 -20.65 10.33
C LEU A 539 -20.10 -20.92 9.34
N ARG A 540 -19.86 -20.03 8.36
CA ARG A 540 -18.69 -20.12 7.48
C ARG A 540 -17.39 -19.91 8.26
N VAL A 541 -17.36 -18.99 9.22
CA VAL A 541 -16.19 -18.78 10.11
C VAL A 541 -15.94 -20.03 10.94
N ILE A 542 -16.97 -20.58 11.58
CA ILE A 542 -16.86 -21.80 12.39
C ILE A 542 -16.38 -22.99 11.56
N ALA A 543 -16.93 -23.17 10.35
CA ALA A 543 -16.51 -24.28 9.46
C ALA A 543 -15.04 -24.15 9.03
N VAL A 544 -14.57 -22.94 8.76
CA VAL A 544 -13.14 -22.68 8.44
C VAL A 544 -12.27 -22.95 9.66
N ASP A 545 -12.69 -22.54 10.86
CA ASP A 545 -11.93 -22.81 12.09
C ASP A 545 -11.85 -24.32 12.39
N LEU A 546 -12.96 -25.05 12.31
CA LEU A 546 -12.98 -26.52 12.47
C LEU A 546 -12.01 -27.20 11.50
N MET A 547 -12.02 -26.81 10.23
CA MET A 547 -11.10 -27.33 9.21
C MET A 547 -9.63 -27.02 9.55
N CYS A 548 -9.33 -25.79 9.97
CA CYS A 548 -7.98 -25.38 10.36
C CYS A 548 -7.46 -26.12 11.59
N ASN A 549 -8.37 -26.58 12.45
CA ASN A 549 -8.07 -27.39 13.63
C ASN A 549 -8.11 -28.90 13.36
N GLY A 550 -8.18 -29.33 12.09
CA GLY A 550 -8.00 -30.72 11.67
C GLY A 550 -9.29 -31.54 11.53
N ALA A 551 -10.48 -30.93 11.68
CA ALA A 551 -11.72 -31.65 11.39
C ALA A 551 -11.80 -32.03 9.90
N ASP A 552 -12.22 -33.24 9.61
CA ASP A 552 -12.50 -33.65 8.24
C ASP A 552 -13.90 -33.18 7.78
N PHE A 553 -14.26 -33.45 6.51
CA PHE A 553 -15.52 -32.98 5.94
C PHE A 553 -16.74 -33.47 6.72
N LYS A 554 -16.78 -34.77 7.06
CA LYS A 554 -17.93 -35.38 7.78
C LYS A 554 -18.05 -34.86 9.21
N ASP A 555 -16.91 -34.60 9.89
CA ASP A 555 -16.89 -34.12 11.26
C ASP A 555 -17.36 -32.64 11.31
N CYS A 556 -16.87 -31.82 10.40
CA CYS A 556 -17.35 -30.43 10.24
C CYS A 556 -18.85 -30.41 9.89
N PHE A 557 -19.29 -31.22 8.93
CA PHE A 557 -20.71 -31.34 8.56
C PHE A 557 -21.58 -31.76 9.74
N ASN A 558 -21.20 -32.81 10.45
CA ASN A 558 -21.94 -33.29 11.61
C ASN A 558 -22.02 -32.24 12.72
N THR A 559 -20.95 -31.51 12.96
CA THR A 559 -20.92 -30.41 13.94
C THR A 559 -21.90 -29.31 13.53
N ILE A 560 -21.87 -28.88 12.27
CA ILE A 560 -22.77 -27.81 11.75
C ILE A 560 -24.25 -28.24 11.84
N VAL A 561 -24.57 -29.50 11.51
CA VAL A 561 -25.94 -30.00 11.57
C VAL A 561 -26.41 -30.21 13.01
N LYS A 562 -25.59 -30.86 13.86
CA LYS A 562 -26.03 -31.26 15.21
C LYS A 562 -26.01 -30.09 16.20
N ASN A 563 -24.92 -29.32 16.21
CA ASN A 563 -24.73 -28.27 17.23
C ASN A 563 -25.43 -26.96 16.84
N TYR A 564 -25.47 -26.66 15.54
CA TYR A 564 -26.03 -25.39 15.04
C TYR A 564 -27.35 -25.58 14.28
N LYS A 565 -27.88 -26.78 14.22
CA LYS A 565 -29.20 -27.15 13.64
C LYS A 565 -29.41 -26.68 12.19
N MET A 566 -28.33 -26.51 11.42
CA MET A 566 -28.44 -26.13 10.02
C MET A 566 -29.09 -27.22 9.20
N GLU A 567 -29.96 -26.87 8.24
CA GLU A 567 -30.57 -27.80 7.29
C GLU A 567 -29.49 -28.57 6.51
N VAL A 568 -29.65 -29.89 6.38
CA VAL A 568 -28.61 -30.81 5.87
C VAL A 568 -28.11 -30.46 4.45
N ASN A 569 -28.98 -29.96 3.55
CA ASN A 569 -28.54 -29.56 2.21
C ASN A 569 -27.75 -28.25 2.23
N LYS A 570 -28.14 -27.31 3.09
CA LYS A 570 -27.41 -26.03 3.30
C LYS A 570 -26.05 -26.32 3.94
N ALA A 571 -26.01 -27.17 4.97
CA ALA A 571 -24.77 -27.61 5.62
C ALA A 571 -23.81 -28.28 4.63
N TYR A 572 -24.28 -29.19 3.78
CA TYR A 572 -23.45 -29.82 2.75
C TYR A 572 -22.84 -28.77 1.80
N ASN A 573 -23.64 -27.80 1.35
CA ASN A 573 -23.18 -26.76 0.44
C ASN A 573 -22.14 -25.86 1.14
N LEU A 574 -22.37 -25.47 2.40
CA LEU A 574 -21.44 -24.65 3.19
C LEU A 574 -20.11 -25.36 3.39
N VAL A 575 -20.14 -26.62 3.85
CA VAL A 575 -18.92 -27.40 4.10
C VAL A 575 -18.20 -27.70 2.78
N THR A 576 -18.93 -27.96 1.68
CA THR A 576 -18.30 -28.09 0.34
C THR A 576 -17.53 -26.84 -0.06
N ARG A 577 -18.04 -25.64 0.23
CA ARG A 577 -17.31 -24.38 -0.06
C ARG A 577 -16.00 -24.27 0.72
N VAL A 578 -15.97 -24.74 1.95
CA VAL A 578 -14.79 -24.70 2.82
C VAL A 578 -13.78 -25.79 2.44
N TYR A 579 -14.22 -27.02 2.14
CA TYR A 579 -13.32 -28.14 1.85
C TYR A 579 -12.91 -28.28 0.38
N ARG A 580 -13.49 -27.49 -0.55
CA ARG A 580 -13.06 -27.49 -1.96
C ARG A 580 -11.57 -27.17 -2.09
N GLY A 581 -10.94 -27.74 -3.11
CA GLY A 581 -9.50 -27.58 -3.37
C GLY A 581 -8.60 -28.40 -2.44
N GLY A 582 -9.09 -28.81 -1.27
CA GLY A 582 -8.31 -29.43 -0.19
C GLY A 582 -8.26 -28.55 1.07
N GLY A 583 -9.15 -27.56 1.19
CA GLY A 583 -9.26 -26.65 2.33
C GLY A 583 -9.12 -25.17 1.96
N PHE A 584 -10.24 -24.53 1.65
CA PHE A 584 -10.32 -23.18 1.12
C PHE A 584 -10.78 -22.18 2.19
N THR A 585 -9.85 -21.44 2.78
CA THR A 585 -10.12 -20.60 3.95
C THR A 585 -10.82 -19.28 3.64
N LYS A 586 -11.01 -18.90 2.37
CA LYS A 586 -11.61 -17.62 1.93
C LYS A 586 -12.89 -17.24 2.66
N ASP A 587 -13.75 -18.24 2.97
CA ASP A 587 -15.14 -17.97 3.36
C ASP A 587 -15.30 -17.27 4.75
N TYR A 588 -14.27 -17.26 5.61
CA TYR A 588 -14.31 -16.47 6.85
C TYR A 588 -14.18 -14.95 6.60
N LEU A 589 -13.61 -14.55 5.46
CA LEU A 589 -13.36 -13.16 5.14
C LEU A 589 -14.63 -12.32 5.01
N TYR A 590 -15.77 -12.93 4.72
CA TYR A 590 -17.05 -12.23 4.61
C TYR A 590 -17.45 -11.56 5.94
N LEU A 591 -17.53 -12.33 7.01
CA LEU A 591 -17.87 -11.80 8.34
C LEU A 591 -16.76 -10.95 8.92
N ASN A 592 -15.48 -11.36 8.75
CA ASN A 592 -14.32 -10.60 9.21
C ASN A 592 -14.26 -9.21 8.54
N GLY A 593 -14.42 -9.15 7.22
CA GLY A 593 -14.44 -7.89 6.47
C GLY A 593 -15.61 -7.00 6.86
N PHE A 594 -16.81 -7.57 6.94
CA PHE A 594 -18.02 -6.86 7.37
C PHE A 594 -17.86 -6.26 8.78
N SER A 595 -17.41 -7.04 9.75
CA SER A 595 -17.22 -6.57 11.13
C SER A 595 -16.22 -5.40 11.21
N LYS A 596 -15.13 -5.46 10.43
CA LYS A 596 -14.13 -4.39 10.40
C LYS A 596 -14.64 -3.12 9.73
N LEU A 597 -15.37 -3.25 8.63
CA LEU A 597 -15.94 -2.10 7.92
C LEU A 597 -17.10 -1.47 8.70
N LEU A 598 -17.93 -2.29 9.35
CA LEU A 598 -19.01 -1.81 10.21
C LEU A 598 -18.44 -1.01 11.40
N LYS A 599 -17.35 -1.50 12.02
CA LYS A 599 -16.64 -0.77 13.05
C LYS A 599 -16.05 0.54 12.51
N PHE A 600 -15.36 0.49 11.37
CA PHE A 600 -14.77 1.66 10.72
C PHE A 600 -15.83 2.76 10.46
N TRP A 601 -17.00 2.36 9.95
CA TRP A 601 -18.13 3.28 9.73
C TRP A 601 -18.71 3.79 11.05
N HIS A 602 -18.87 2.94 12.05
CA HIS A 602 -19.38 3.33 13.37
C HIS A 602 -18.45 4.28 14.13
N ASP A 603 -17.15 4.22 13.85
CA ASP A 603 -16.13 5.14 14.38
C ASP A 603 -16.08 6.48 13.57
N ASP A 604 -17.18 6.84 12.87
CA ASP A 604 -17.38 8.06 12.06
C ASP A 604 -16.35 8.26 10.92
N ASN A 605 -15.75 7.18 10.43
CA ASN A 605 -14.84 7.27 9.31
C ASN A 605 -15.57 7.29 7.96
N ASP A 606 -15.06 8.08 7.03
CA ASP A 606 -15.59 8.20 5.67
C ASP A 606 -15.36 6.92 4.85
N LEU A 607 -16.44 6.33 4.35
CA LEU A 607 -16.41 5.16 3.45
C LEU A 607 -16.18 5.55 1.97
N THR A 608 -16.31 6.83 1.61
CA THR A 608 -16.21 7.30 0.22
C THR A 608 -14.90 6.90 -0.49
N PRO A 609 -13.73 6.83 0.20
CA PRO A 609 -12.48 6.40 -0.42
C PRO A 609 -12.37 4.89 -0.67
N LEU A 610 -13.26 4.06 -0.13
CA LEU A 610 -13.23 2.60 -0.26
C LEU A 610 -14.00 2.13 -1.48
#